data_debda48d985b3ac27535cc37ce902076
#
_entry.id   debda48d985b3ac27535cc37ce902076
#
_cell.length_a   1.000
_cell.length_b   1.000
_cell.length_c   1.000
_cell.angle_alpha   90.00
_cell.angle_beta   90.00
_cell.angle_gamma   90.00
#
_symmetry.space_group_name_H-M   'P 1'
#
loop_
_entity.id
_entity.type
_entity.pdbx_description
1 polymer ?
#
loop_
_entity_poly.entity_id
_entity_poly.type
_entity_poly.pdbx_seq_one_letter_code
_entity_poly.pdbx_strand_id
1 'polypeptide(L)'
;MANLVITIGRENGSGGRQLGSELAEALGVKCYDSELINETAKASGFAESFVQSHEEQRPGSFLYSLVTGGGVISDEQPFPVQIFQAQSEVIRAIAARESCVIVGRCADYVLRDDPSARTNTTPIQAEKRIRQVDKERASYYNFFSSKRWGDAQGYDLCVNTGNMDISDVVQLTLRYLELRGLR
;
A
#
# COMPACT_ATOMS: atom_id res chain seq x y z
N MET A 1 -7.88 -14.39 -19.31
CA MET A 1 -7.79 -12.90 -19.23
C MET A 1 -6.76 -12.57 -18.18
N ALA A 2 -6.04 -11.45 -18.31
CA ALA A 2 -5.15 -10.99 -17.25
C ALA A 2 -5.98 -10.54 -16.02
N ASN A 3 -5.45 -10.76 -14.82
CA ASN A 3 -6.09 -10.32 -13.59
C ASN A 3 -6.12 -8.79 -13.53
N LEU A 4 -7.22 -8.19 -13.07
CA LEU A 4 -7.29 -6.77 -12.77
C LEU A 4 -6.83 -6.53 -11.33
N VAL A 5 -5.73 -5.82 -11.15
CA VAL A 5 -5.21 -5.46 -9.82
C VAL A 5 -5.25 -3.94 -9.68
N ILE A 6 -5.97 -3.44 -8.66
CA ILE A 6 -6.07 -2.02 -8.34
C ILE A 6 -5.31 -1.74 -7.05
N THR A 7 -4.32 -0.86 -7.11
CA THR A 7 -3.58 -0.42 -5.94
C THR A 7 -4.03 0.97 -5.51
N ILE A 8 -4.29 1.15 -4.20
CA ILE A 8 -4.75 2.41 -3.62
C ILE A 8 -3.69 2.94 -2.65
N GLY A 9 -2.98 3.99 -3.05
CA GLY A 9 -2.25 4.86 -2.14
C GLY A 9 -3.23 5.82 -1.46
N ARG A 10 -2.99 6.19 -0.19
CA ARG A 10 -3.94 7.04 0.55
C ARG A 10 -3.24 7.84 1.64
N GLU A 11 -3.72 9.03 1.86
CA GLU A 11 -3.44 9.82 3.07
C GLU A 11 -4.30 9.35 4.25
N ASN A 12 -3.89 9.73 5.47
CA ASN A 12 -4.66 9.39 6.67
C ASN A 12 -5.94 10.23 6.73
N GLY A 13 -7.07 9.58 6.97
CA GLY A 13 -8.39 10.25 7.01
C GLY A 13 -9.02 10.52 5.63
N SER A 14 -8.37 10.15 4.51
CA SER A 14 -8.90 10.36 3.15
C SER A 14 -10.03 9.39 2.74
N GLY A 15 -10.40 8.44 3.59
CA GLY A 15 -11.38 7.40 3.23
C GLY A 15 -10.86 6.31 2.29
N GLY A 16 -9.55 6.29 1.99
CA GLY A 16 -8.97 5.35 1.01
C GLY A 16 -9.13 3.87 1.38
N ARG A 17 -9.26 3.52 2.68
CA ARG A 17 -9.58 2.15 3.10
C ARG A 17 -11.03 1.79 2.75
N GLN A 18 -11.96 2.69 3.03
CA GLN A 18 -13.37 2.54 2.69
C GLN A 18 -13.56 2.45 1.17
N LEU A 19 -12.91 3.34 0.40
CA LEU A 19 -12.88 3.29 -1.06
C LEU A 19 -12.42 1.90 -1.55
N GLY A 20 -11.35 1.36 -0.99
CA GLY A 20 -10.84 0.04 -1.36
C GLY A 20 -11.86 -1.07 -1.16
N SER A 21 -12.54 -1.07 -0.01
CA SER A 21 -13.57 -2.05 0.32
C SER A 21 -14.79 -1.94 -0.59
N GLU A 22 -15.34 -0.74 -0.77
CA GLU A 22 -16.52 -0.50 -1.61
C GLU A 22 -16.25 -0.75 -3.10
N LEU A 23 -15.06 -0.39 -3.58
CA LEU A 23 -14.64 -0.66 -4.95
C LEU A 23 -14.48 -2.17 -5.19
N ALA A 24 -13.89 -2.90 -4.25
CA ALA A 24 -13.74 -4.35 -4.35
C ALA A 24 -15.11 -5.05 -4.37
N GLU A 25 -16.05 -4.61 -3.53
CA GLU A 25 -17.44 -5.09 -3.53
C GLU A 25 -18.13 -4.83 -4.89
N ALA A 26 -18.03 -3.61 -5.41
CA ALA A 26 -18.63 -3.24 -6.70
C ALA A 26 -18.04 -4.00 -7.90
N LEU A 27 -16.79 -4.46 -7.78
CA LEU A 27 -16.10 -5.27 -8.80
C LEU A 27 -16.25 -6.78 -8.58
N GLY A 28 -16.77 -7.21 -7.42
CA GLY A 28 -16.87 -8.62 -7.05
C GLY A 28 -15.50 -9.27 -6.81
N VAL A 29 -14.52 -8.51 -6.32
CA VAL A 29 -13.16 -8.97 -6.04
C VAL A 29 -12.80 -8.79 -4.56
N LYS A 30 -11.66 -9.33 -4.11
CA LYS A 30 -11.19 -9.15 -2.74
C LYS A 30 -10.47 -7.82 -2.54
N CYS A 31 -10.58 -7.28 -1.32
CA CYS A 31 -9.78 -6.15 -0.84
C CYS A 31 -8.73 -6.65 0.17
N TYR A 32 -7.47 -6.33 -0.09
CA TYR A 32 -6.34 -6.68 0.77
C TYR A 32 -5.80 -5.45 1.49
N ASP A 33 -6.01 -5.38 2.80
CA ASP A 33 -5.41 -4.40 3.73
C ASP A 33 -4.91 -5.13 4.98
N SER A 34 -5.81 -5.48 5.92
CA SER A 34 -5.46 -6.24 7.11
C SER A 34 -5.13 -7.71 6.83
N GLU A 35 -5.76 -8.31 5.82
CA GLU A 35 -5.48 -9.70 5.41
C GLU A 35 -4.05 -9.86 4.88
N LEU A 36 -3.52 -8.84 4.19
CA LEU A 36 -2.14 -8.84 3.71
C LEU A 36 -1.14 -8.88 4.88
N ILE A 37 -1.43 -8.19 5.99
CA ILE A 37 -0.64 -8.28 7.22
C ILE A 37 -0.60 -9.74 7.72
N ASN A 38 -1.75 -10.40 7.79
CA ASN A 38 -1.84 -11.77 8.26
C ASN A 38 -1.07 -12.75 7.35
N GLU A 39 -1.20 -12.62 6.04
CA GLU A 39 -0.47 -13.44 5.09
C GLU A 39 1.04 -13.18 5.17
N THR A 40 1.44 -11.91 5.33
CA THR A 40 2.85 -11.53 5.51
C THR A 40 3.41 -12.13 6.80
N ALA A 41 2.68 -12.06 7.90
CA ALA A 41 3.10 -12.64 9.18
C ALA A 41 3.32 -14.15 9.08
N LYS A 42 2.42 -14.86 8.38
CA LYS A 42 2.56 -16.30 8.12
C LYS A 42 3.77 -16.61 7.23
N ALA A 43 3.97 -15.85 6.16
CA ALA A 43 5.06 -16.07 5.21
C ALA A 43 6.44 -15.79 5.81
N SER A 44 6.55 -14.77 6.68
CA SER A 44 7.81 -14.36 7.31
C SER A 44 8.16 -15.11 8.61
N GLY A 45 7.21 -15.87 9.17
CA GLY A 45 7.38 -16.56 10.45
C GLY A 45 7.37 -15.63 11.68
N PHE A 46 7.04 -14.34 11.50
CA PHE A 46 6.91 -13.39 12.60
C PHE A 46 5.50 -13.39 13.19
N ALA A 47 5.39 -13.03 14.48
CA ALA A 47 4.08 -12.86 15.09
C ALA A 47 3.35 -11.66 14.46
N GLU A 48 2.06 -11.82 14.19
CA GLU A 48 1.21 -10.80 13.53
C GLU A 48 1.29 -9.43 14.22
N SER A 49 1.23 -9.41 15.56
CA SER A 49 1.34 -8.17 16.36
C SER A 49 2.67 -7.45 16.15
N PHE A 50 3.74 -8.19 15.90
CA PHE A 50 5.07 -7.63 15.66
C PHE A 50 5.17 -7.05 14.25
N VAL A 51 4.67 -7.74 13.24
CA VAL A 51 4.58 -7.24 11.85
C VAL A 51 3.75 -5.97 11.83
N GLN A 52 2.57 -5.96 12.46
CA GLN A 52 1.67 -4.81 12.51
C GLN A 52 2.30 -3.58 13.17
N SER A 53 3.10 -3.75 14.23
CA SER A 53 3.74 -2.65 14.95
C SER A 53 4.95 -2.04 14.20
N HIS A 54 5.58 -2.78 13.28
CA HIS A 54 6.82 -2.36 12.60
C HIS A 54 6.64 -2.10 11.11
N GLU A 55 5.50 -2.37 10.56
CA GLU A 55 5.22 -2.44 9.14
C GLU A 55 5.41 -1.12 8.36
N GLU A 56 5.12 0.02 8.99
CA GLU A 56 5.27 1.35 8.37
C GLU A 56 6.45 2.16 8.96
N GLN A 57 7.33 1.52 9.74
CA GLN A 57 8.49 2.20 10.33
C GLN A 57 9.66 2.30 9.33
N ARG A 58 10.39 3.42 9.42
CA ARG A 58 11.61 3.61 8.62
C ARG A 58 12.69 2.60 9.02
N PRO A 59 13.35 1.95 8.05
CA PRO A 59 14.56 1.18 8.33
C PRO A 59 15.64 1.99 9.06
N GLY A 60 15.75 3.30 8.79
CA GLY A 60 16.78 4.17 9.36
C GLY A 60 16.65 4.44 10.87
N SER A 61 15.43 4.51 11.41
CA SER A 61 15.25 4.73 12.87
C SER A 61 15.61 3.47 13.67
N PHE A 62 15.29 2.31 13.14
CA PHE A 62 15.58 1.03 13.77
C PHE A 62 17.05 0.60 13.59
N LEU A 63 17.61 0.83 12.38
CA LEU A 63 19.02 0.61 12.10
C LEU A 63 19.93 1.45 12.98
N TYR A 64 19.56 2.70 13.28
CA TYR A 64 20.33 3.55 14.17
C TYR A 64 20.37 2.99 15.59
N SER A 65 19.28 2.42 16.09
CA SER A 65 19.24 1.78 17.42
C SER A 65 20.01 0.45 17.48
N LEU A 66 20.06 -0.31 16.39
CA LEU A 66 20.84 -1.55 16.30
C LEU A 66 22.34 -1.30 16.17
N VAL A 67 22.74 -0.31 15.37
CA VAL A 67 24.18 0.04 15.16
C VAL A 67 24.75 0.75 16.38
N THR A 68 23.98 1.57 17.09
CA THR A 68 24.42 2.25 18.33
C THR A 68 24.34 1.38 19.56
N GLY A 69 23.57 0.27 19.53
CA GLY A 69 23.40 -0.67 20.64
C GLY A 69 24.36 -1.86 20.70
N GLY A 70 25.41 -1.89 19.86
CA GLY A 70 26.49 -2.92 19.96
C GLY A 70 26.08 -4.35 19.56
N GLY A 71 25.03 -4.52 18.75
CA GLY A 71 24.63 -5.81 18.20
C GLY A 71 25.53 -6.24 17.04
N VAL A 72 25.94 -7.50 17.06
CA VAL A 72 26.76 -8.19 16.04
C VAL A 72 26.28 -7.88 14.62
N ILE A 73 27.18 -7.48 13.73
CA ILE A 73 26.95 -7.39 12.29
C ILE A 73 26.74 -8.83 11.79
N SER A 74 25.50 -9.28 11.76
CA SER A 74 25.13 -10.48 11.01
C SER A 74 24.95 -10.09 9.55
N ASP A 75 25.32 -10.99 8.65
CA ASP A 75 25.21 -10.86 7.18
C ASP A 75 23.72 -10.83 6.72
N GLU A 76 22.79 -10.80 7.66
CA GLU A 76 21.36 -10.76 7.43
C GLU A 76 20.88 -9.32 7.17
N GLN A 77 20.01 -9.17 6.19
CA GLN A 77 19.40 -7.88 5.85
C GLN A 77 18.64 -7.30 7.06
N PRO A 78 18.58 -5.96 7.20
CA PRO A 78 17.83 -5.32 8.27
C PRO A 78 16.37 -5.79 8.29
N PHE A 79 15.84 -6.03 9.49
CA PHE A 79 14.50 -6.58 9.72
C PHE A 79 13.35 -5.88 8.93
N PRO A 80 13.28 -4.51 8.83
CA PRO A 80 12.27 -3.86 8.02
C PRO A 80 12.37 -4.19 6.53
N VAL A 81 13.59 -4.46 6.04
CA VAL A 81 13.81 -4.87 4.63
C VAL A 81 13.30 -6.30 4.41
N GLN A 82 13.52 -7.20 5.35
CA GLN A 82 12.99 -8.57 5.28
C GLN A 82 11.47 -8.59 5.29
N ILE A 83 10.81 -7.76 6.12
CA ILE A 83 9.35 -7.60 6.12
C ILE A 83 8.88 -7.10 4.76
N PHE A 84 9.50 -6.04 4.23
CA PHE A 84 9.10 -5.50 2.92
C PHE A 84 9.27 -6.51 1.79
N GLN A 85 10.33 -7.34 1.82
CA GLN A 85 10.52 -8.41 0.85
C GLN A 85 9.41 -9.47 0.96
N ALA A 86 9.09 -9.94 2.17
CA ALA A 86 7.99 -10.88 2.41
C ALA A 86 6.64 -10.31 1.94
N GLN A 87 6.34 -9.04 2.25
CA GLN A 87 5.15 -8.35 1.74
C GLN A 87 5.13 -8.27 0.21
N SER A 88 6.28 -7.98 -0.41
CA SER A 88 6.38 -7.89 -1.86
C SER A 88 6.12 -9.23 -2.56
N GLU A 89 6.59 -10.33 -1.97
CA GLU A 89 6.33 -11.69 -2.47
C GLU A 89 4.84 -12.03 -2.36
N VAL A 90 4.22 -11.73 -1.22
CA VAL A 90 2.78 -11.94 -1.01
C VAL A 90 1.96 -11.11 -2.00
N ILE A 91 2.28 -9.83 -2.19
CA ILE A 91 1.59 -8.93 -3.15
C ILE A 91 1.68 -9.50 -4.57
N ARG A 92 2.86 -9.93 -5.02
CA ARG A 92 3.02 -10.53 -6.36
C ARG A 92 2.26 -11.85 -6.50
N ALA A 93 2.27 -12.69 -5.47
CA ALA A 93 1.54 -13.95 -5.46
C ALA A 93 0.02 -13.73 -5.54
N ILE A 94 -0.52 -12.75 -4.81
CA ILE A 94 -1.95 -12.38 -4.88
C ILE A 94 -2.30 -11.85 -6.28
N ALA A 95 -1.53 -10.92 -6.81
CA ALA A 95 -1.75 -10.32 -8.13
C ALA A 95 -1.73 -11.38 -9.26
N ALA A 96 -0.85 -12.36 -9.18
CA ALA A 96 -0.77 -13.45 -10.14
C ALA A 96 -1.96 -14.41 -10.04
N ARG A 97 -2.55 -14.57 -8.84
CA ARG A 97 -3.61 -15.55 -8.56
C ARG A 97 -5.00 -15.06 -8.92
N GLU A 98 -5.32 -13.81 -8.62
CA GLU A 98 -6.70 -13.29 -8.71
C GLU A 98 -6.76 -11.78 -8.96
N SER A 99 -7.90 -11.30 -9.49
CA SER A 99 -8.23 -9.87 -9.52
C SER A 99 -8.52 -9.38 -8.09
N CYS A 100 -7.98 -8.20 -7.72
CA CYS A 100 -8.12 -7.70 -6.36
C CYS A 100 -7.90 -6.18 -6.25
N VAL A 101 -8.27 -5.62 -5.09
CA VAL A 101 -7.90 -4.28 -4.66
C VAL A 101 -6.89 -4.40 -3.52
N ILE A 102 -5.77 -3.68 -3.59
CA ILE A 102 -4.73 -3.66 -2.56
C ILE A 102 -4.57 -2.24 -2.02
N VAL A 103 -4.68 -2.07 -0.70
CA VAL A 103 -4.63 -0.75 -0.05
C VAL A 103 -3.29 -0.56 0.66
N GLY A 104 -2.43 0.28 0.09
CA GLY A 104 -1.13 0.65 0.65
C GLY A 104 0.00 -0.33 0.37
N ARG A 105 0.93 -0.48 1.33
CA ARG A 105 2.09 -1.41 1.30
C ARG A 105 3.04 -1.22 0.13
N CYS A 106 3.10 -0.01 -0.46
CA CYS A 106 3.84 0.23 -1.69
C CYS A 106 3.47 -0.74 -2.83
N ALA A 107 2.22 -1.23 -2.86
CA ALA A 107 1.78 -2.23 -3.83
C ALA A 107 1.90 -1.72 -5.27
N ASP A 108 1.69 -0.43 -5.50
CA ASP A 108 1.93 0.25 -6.77
C ASP A 108 3.39 0.14 -7.24
N TYR A 109 4.34 0.26 -6.32
CA TYR A 109 5.75 0.10 -6.64
C TYR A 109 6.15 -1.38 -6.81
N VAL A 110 5.65 -2.26 -5.95
CA VAL A 110 5.91 -3.72 -6.03
C VAL A 110 5.43 -4.30 -7.36
N LEU A 111 4.29 -3.81 -7.86
CA LEU A 111 3.64 -4.26 -9.10
C LEU A 111 3.89 -3.33 -10.30
N ARG A 112 4.87 -2.42 -10.23
CA ARG A 112 5.14 -1.44 -11.29
C ARG A 112 5.42 -2.04 -12.66
N ASP A 113 5.95 -3.24 -12.68
CA ASP A 113 6.28 -3.99 -13.90
C ASP A 113 5.15 -4.95 -14.32
N ASP A 114 4.03 -5.02 -13.55
CA ASP A 114 2.87 -5.84 -13.84
C ASP A 114 1.85 -5.03 -14.65
N PRO A 115 1.57 -5.41 -15.92
CA PRO A 115 0.63 -4.67 -16.77
C PRO A 115 -0.82 -4.69 -16.28
N SER A 116 -1.16 -5.57 -15.34
CA SER A 116 -2.50 -5.69 -14.75
C SER A 116 -2.75 -4.74 -13.57
N ALA A 117 -1.69 -4.17 -12.99
CA ALA A 117 -1.81 -3.29 -11.83
C ALA A 117 -2.22 -1.86 -12.23
N ARG A 118 -3.14 -1.28 -11.46
CA ARG A 118 -3.61 0.11 -11.58
C ARG A 118 -3.54 0.80 -10.23
N THR A 119 -3.18 2.08 -10.23
CA THR A 119 -2.92 2.84 -9.00
C THR A 119 -3.89 4.00 -8.84
N ASN A 120 -4.55 4.11 -7.68
CA ASN A 120 -5.46 5.20 -7.33
C ASN A 120 -5.06 5.83 -5.98
N THR A 121 -5.11 7.17 -5.86
CA THR A 121 -4.72 7.89 -4.62
C THR A 121 -5.61 9.08 -4.32
N THR A 122 -5.86 9.32 -3.02
CA THR A 122 -6.67 10.43 -2.54
C THR A 122 -6.00 11.25 -1.43
N PRO A 123 -5.96 12.60 -1.48
CA PRO A 123 -5.54 13.45 -0.36
C PRO A 123 -6.69 14.14 0.36
N ILE A 124 -6.68 14.33 1.69
CA ILE A 124 -7.06 15.55 2.44
C ILE A 124 -6.77 15.53 3.94
N GLN A 125 -6.73 16.76 4.48
CA GLN A 125 -6.22 17.28 5.73
C GLN A 125 -7.06 16.99 6.97
N ALA A 126 -6.41 16.66 8.08
CA ALA A 126 -6.75 17.01 9.45
C ALA A 126 -5.53 16.83 10.37
N GLU A 127 -5.19 17.87 11.04
CA GLU A 127 -4.15 18.22 12.03
C GLU A 127 -3.06 17.21 12.53
N LYS A 128 -2.13 17.73 13.27
CA LYS A 128 -0.82 17.18 13.73
C LYS A 128 -0.62 15.65 13.72
N ARG A 129 -1.63 14.85 14.14
CA ARG A 129 -1.52 13.39 14.19
C ARG A 129 -1.55 12.78 12.80
N ILE A 130 -2.35 13.34 11.91
CA ILE A 130 -2.46 12.94 10.51
C ILE A 130 -1.16 13.24 9.77
N ARG A 131 -0.60 14.45 9.98
CA ARG A 131 0.71 14.81 9.39
C ARG A 131 1.83 13.90 9.83
N GLN A 132 1.78 13.40 11.07
CA GLN A 132 2.76 12.44 11.55
C GLN A 132 2.63 11.08 10.84
N VAL A 133 1.42 10.53 10.74
CA VAL A 133 1.16 9.26 10.06
C VAL A 133 1.49 9.36 8.57
N ASP A 134 1.14 10.46 7.91
CA ASP A 134 1.45 10.66 6.49
C ASP A 134 2.94 10.87 6.26
N LYS A 135 3.65 11.51 7.19
CA LYS A 135 5.11 11.60 7.17
C LYS A 135 5.77 10.22 7.32
N GLU A 136 5.22 9.36 8.15
CA GLU A 136 5.69 7.97 8.31
C GLU A 136 5.43 7.16 7.03
N ARG A 137 4.24 7.26 6.43
CA ARG A 137 3.90 6.65 5.15
C ARG A 137 4.78 7.14 4.01
N ALA A 138 4.93 8.47 3.88
CA ALA A 138 5.81 9.07 2.88
C ALA A 138 7.25 8.55 3.04
N SER A 139 7.70 8.45 4.28
CA SER A 139 9.05 7.98 4.59
C SER A 139 9.26 6.52 4.24
N TYR A 140 8.28 5.68 4.56
CA TYR A 140 8.26 4.27 4.20
C TYR A 140 8.25 4.10 2.67
N TYR A 141 7.32 4.75 1.98
CA TYR A 141 7.18 4.68 0.53
C TYR A 141 8.43 5.18 -0.20
N ASN A 142 8.94 6.36 0.18
CA ASN A 142 10.13 6.96 -0.45
C ASN A 142 11.40 6.15 -0.20
N PHE A 143 11.46 5.38 0.88
CA PHE A 143 12.59 4.50 1.16
C PHE A 143 12.56 3.24 0.28
N PHE A 144 11.39 2.61 0.14
CA PHE A 144 11.25 1.35 -0.59
C PHE A 144 10.94 1.53 -2.08
N SER A 145 10.57 2.74 -2.51
CA SER A 145 10.32 3.04 -3.92
C SER A 145 11.27 4.10 -4.46
N SER A 146 11.51 4.10 -5.77
CA SER A 146 12.23 5.19 -6.44
C SER A 146 11.35 6.41 -6.72
N LYS A 147 10.08 6.39 -6.28
CA LYS A 147 9.09 7.43 -6.49
C LYS A 147 8.91 8.28 -5.24
N ARG A 148 8.33 9.47 -5.40
CA ARG A 148 7.92 10.33 -4.29
C ARG A 148 6.45 10.06 -3.94
N TRP A 149 6.17 9.79 -2.66
CA TRP A 149 4.79 9.62 -2.19
C TRP A 149 3.95 10.88 -2.41
N GLY A 150 2.72 10.72 -2.93
CA GLY A 150 1.83 11.83 -3.25
C GLY A 150 2.15 12.57 -4.56
N ASP A 151 3.15 12.13 -5.33
CA ASP A 151 3.39 12.69 -6.67
C ASP A 151 2.36 12.16 -7.65
N ALA A 152 1.49 13.04 -8.14
CA ALA A 152 0.40 12.69 -9.06
C ALA A 152 0.86 11.95 -10.33
N GLN A 153 2.08 12.18 -10.80
CA GLN A 153 2.64 11.48 -11.96
C GLN A 153 2.88 9.98 -11.71
N GLY A 154 2.89 9.58 -10.44
CA GLY A 154 3.04 8.18 -10.04
C GLY A 154 1.75 7.36 -10.09
N TYR A 155 0.58 7.96 -10.37
CA TYR A 155 -0.72 7.35 -10.24
C TYR A 155 -1.56 7.48 -11.51
N ASP A 156 -2.37 6.47 -11.83
CA ASP A 156 -3.30 6.50 -12.98
C ASP A 156 -4.49 7.44 -12.73
N LEU A 157 -4.93 7.59 -11.49
CA LEU A 157 -6.03 8.47 -11.08
C LEU A 157 -5.74 9.05 -9.69
N CYS A 158 -5.84 10.36 -9.55
CA CYS A 158 -5.75 11.07 -8.27
C CYS A 158 -7.06 11.80 -8.02
N VAL A 159 -7.68 11.57 -6.87
CA VAL A 159 -8.95 12.19 -6.48
C VAL A 159 -8.80 12.90 -5.14
N ASN A 160 -9.27 14.13 -5.08
CA ASN A 160 -9.43 14.87 -3.82
C ASN A 160 -10.82 14.57 -3.24
N THR A 161 -10.86 13.78 -2.16
CA THR A 161 -12.11 13.34 -1.51
C THR A 161 -12.74 14.35 -0.55
N GLY A 162 -12.14 15.54 -0.37
CA GLY A 162 -12.62 16.49 0.65
C GLY A 162 -13.99 17.08 0.41
N ASN A 163 -14.46 17.04 -0.82
CA ASN A 163 -15.78 17.56 -1.21
C ASN A 163 -16.59 16.52 -2.01
N MET A 164 -16.28 15.23 -1.85
CA MET A 164 -16.96 14.12 -2.52
C MET A 164 -17.22 13.00 -1.52
N ASP A 165 -18.38 12.38 -1.63
CA ASP A 165 -18.68 11.15 -0.91
C ASP A 165 -17.86 9.99 -1.49
N ILE A 166 -17.48 9.02 -0.64
CA ILE A 166 -16.70 7.87 -1.09
C ILE A 166 -17.44 7.06 -2.16
N SER A 167 -18.76 6.95 -2.07
CA SER A 167 -19.60 6.33 -3.10
C SER A 167 -19.45 6.99 -4.48
N ASP A 168 -19.32 8.32 -4.55
CA ASP A 168 -19.09 9.04 -5.80
C ASP A 168 -17.69 8.78 -6.35
N VAL A 169 -16.69 8.68 -5.46
CA VAL A 169 -15.32 8.30 -5.84
C VAL A 169 -15.27 6.87 -6.39
N VAL A 170 -16.06 5.96 -5.82
CA VAL A 170 -16.24 4.60 -6.37
C VAL A 170 -16.79 4.67 -7.79
N GLN A 171 -17.89 5.40 -8.02
CA GLN A 171 -18.49 5.55 -9.35
C GLN A 171 -17.52 6.17 -10.36
N LEU A 172 -16.81 7.22 -9.96
CA LEU A 172 -15.77 7.83 -10.78
C LEU A 172 -14.67 6.82 -11.17
N THR A 173 -14.22 6.02 -10.22
CA THR A 173 -13.20 5.00 -10.46
C THR A 173 -13.71 3.90 -11.40
N LEU A 174 -14.95 3.41 -11.19
CA LEU A 174 -15.56 2.43 -12.08
C LEU A 174 -15.69 2.97 -13.51
N ARG A 175 -16.13 4.23 -13.66
CA ARG A 175 -16.21 4.86 -14.98
C ARG A 175 -14.86 5.03 -15.64
N TYR A 176 -13.83 5.37 -14.88
CA TYR A 176 -12.45 5.41 -15.37
C TYR A 176 -12.00 4.04 -15.91
N LEU A 177 -12.26 2.95 -15.17
CA LEU A 177 -11.91 1.58 -15.59
C LEU A 177 -12.62 1.19 -16.91
N GLU A 178 -13.90 1.53 -17.04
CA GLU A 178 -14.66 1.30 -18.29
C GLU A 178 -14.05 2.03 -19.48
N LEU A 179 -13.75 3.33 -19.32
CA LEU A 179 -13.15 4.15 -20.39
C LEU A 179 -11.76 3.64 -20.82
N ARG A 180 -11.06 2.95 -19.91
CA ARG A 180 -9.77 2.31 -20.19
C ARG A 180 -9.91 0.88 -20.76
N GLY A 181 -11.15 0.38 -20.91
CA GLY A 181 -11.39 -0.99 -21.36
C GLY A 181 -10.92 -2.07 -20.38
N LEU A 182 -10.90 -1.76 -19.09
CA LEU A 182 -10.45 -2.65 -18.02
C LEU A 182 -11.60 -3.33 -17.27
N ARG A 183 -12.82 -2.95 -17.61
CA ARG A 183 -14.08 -3.50 -17.11
C ARG A 183 -15.11 -3.58 -18.26
#